data_335e2ba2952de4a6d7ccb5beae7ac5a1
#
_entry.id   335e2ba2952de4a6d7ccb5beae7ac5a1
#
_cell.length_a   1.000
_cell.length_b   1.000
_cell.length_c   1.000
_cell.angle_alpha   90.00
_cell.angle_beta   90.00
_cell.angle_gamma   90.00
#
_symmetry.space_group_name_H-M   'P 1'
#
loop_
_entity.id
_entity.type
_entity.pdbx_description
1 polymer ?
#
loop_
_entity_poly.entity_id
_entity_poly.type
_entity_poly.pdbx_seq_one_letter_code
_entity_poly.pdbx_strand_id
1 'polypeptide(L)'
;MTAVEIWDVNGSTVWVDWGANGKVVLQGQILTGREEYEYAISVPSVDVPKLAAALGDEADEDVIALIVANGEAIVRRGEKAWVESLGITPEFWSRYDDGL
;
A
#
# COMPACT_ATOMS: atom_id res chain seq x y z
N MET A 1 2.95 11.37 -11.15
CA MET A 1 2.27 11.54 -9.86
C MET A 1 3.22 11.21 -8.73
N THR A 2 3.01 11.83 -7.59
CA THR A 2 3.89 11.66 -6.44
C THR A 2 3.24 10.69 -5.46
N ALA A 3 4.04 9.74 -4.96
CA ALA A 3 3.56 8.82 -3.93
C ALA A 3 3.21 9.61 -2.66
N VAL A 4 2.13 9.21 -2.00
CA VAL A 4 1.67 9.85 -0.77
C VAL A 4 2.04 8.97 0.41
N GLU A 5 2.73 9.55 1.38
CA GLU A 5 3.11 8.83 2.59
C GLU A 5 1.90 8.62 3.49
N ILE A 6 1.68 7.38 3.94
CA ILE A 6 0.57 7.05 4.83
C ILE A 6 1.04 6.55 6.20
N TRP A 7 2.34 6.32 6.36
CA TRP A 7 2.91 5.84 7.62
C TRP A 7 4.40 6.16 7.69
N ASP A 8 4.84 6.64 8.84
CA ASP A 8 6.26 6.89 9.08
C ASP A 8 6.52 6.79 10.58
N VAL A 9 6.88 5.59 11.03
CA VAL A 9 7.12 5.33 12.45
C VAL A 9 8.31 4.39 12.60
N ASN A 10 9.27 4.80 13.42
CA ASN A 10 10.41 3.96 13.82
C ASN A 10 11.15 3.29 12.64
N GLY A 11 11.43 4.07 11.60
CA GLY A 11 12.17 3.58 10.44
C GLY A 11 11.32 2.81 9.43
N SER A 12 10.02 2.72 9.67
CA SER A 12 9.09 2.08 8.75
C SER A 12 8.26 3.16 8.05
N THR A 13 8.32 3.19 6.73
CA THR A 13 7.59 4.18 5.93
C THR A 13 6.75 3.46 4.88
N VAL A 14 5.52 3.89 4.69
CA VAL A 14 4.62 3.32 3.69
C VAL A 14 4.05 4.44 2.83
N TRP A 15 4.03 4.21 1.52
CA TRP A 15 3.49 5.15 0.53
C TRP A 15 2.42 4.45 -0.31
N VAL A 16 1.51 5.25 -0.87
CA VAL A 16 0.54 4.78 -1.86
C VAL A 16 0.62 5.65 -3.10
N ASP A 17 0.47 5.04 -4.27
CA ASP A 17 0.48 5.76 -5.54
C ASP A 17 -0.24 4.94 -6.60
N TRP A 18 -0.56 5.59 -7.71
CA TRP A 18 -0.99 4.90 -8.91
C TRP A 18 0.23 4.30 -9.61
N GLY A 19 0.11 3.05 -10.02
CA GLY A 19 1.10 2.40 -10.86
C GLY A 19 0.66 2.38 -12.32
N ALA A 20 1.43 1.66 -13.14
CA ALA A 20 1.12 1.51 -14.55
C ALA A 20 -0.23 0.84 -14.76
N ASN A 21 -0.94 1.25 -15.82
CA ASN A 21 -2.20 0.63 -16.24
C ASN A 21 -3.31 0.69 -15.18
N GLY A 22 -3.32 1.75 -14.36
CA GLY A 22 -4.37 1.95 -13.38
C GLY A 22 -4.27 1.09 -12.13
N LYS A 23 -3.13 0.47 -11.87
CA LYS A 23 -2.89 -0.25 -10.62
C LYS A 23 -2.80 0.72 -9.46
N VAL A 24 -3.13 0.25 -8.27
CA VAL A 24 -2.81 0.95 -7.02
C VAL A 24 -1.66 0.21 -6.37
N VAL A 25 -0.61 0.93 -5.98
CA VAL A 25 0.60 0.35 -5.40
C VAL A 25 0.80 0.87 -3.99
N LEU A 26 0.94 -0.04 -3.03
CA LEU A 26 1.35 0.25 -1.67
C LEU A 26 2.80 -0.17 -1.53
N GLN A 27 3.67 0.77 -1.23
CA GLN A 27 5.11 0.52 -1.10
C GLN A 27 5.54 0.75 0.33
N GLY A 28 6.41 -0.11 0.83
CA GLY A 28 6.96 0.04 2.17
C GLY A 28 8.46 -0.10 2.20
N GLN A 29 9.06 0.57 3.16
CA GLN A 29 10.49 0.50 3.41
C GLN A 29 10.70 0.43 4.92
N ILE A 30 11.46 -0.55 5.37
CA ILE A 30 11.80 -0.72 6.76
C ILE A 30 13.32 -0.66 6.90
N LEU A 31 13.79 0.33 7.65
CA LEU A 31 15.21 0.53 7.90
C LEU A 31 15.51 0.16 9.36
N THR A 32 16.43 -0.78 9.56
CA THR A 32 16.78 -1.26 10.88
C THR A 32 18.31 -1.33 10.98
N GLY A 33 18.93 -0.27 11.52
CA GLY A 33 20.37 -0.21 11.55
C GLY A 33 20.96 -0.22 10.14
N ARG A 34 21.65 -1.30 9.80
CA ARG A 34 22.27 -1.47 8.48
C ARG A 34 21.39 -2.26 7.50
N GLU A 35 20.25 -2.76 7.97
CA GLU A 35 19.37 -3.59 7.16
C GLU A 35 18.27 -2.74 6.54
N GLU A 36 17.89 -3.11 5.32
CA GLU A 36 16.82 -2.46 4.59
C GLU A 36 15.92 -3.52 3.99
N TYR A 37 14.62 -3.40 4.25
CA TYR A 37 13.62 -4.24 3.62
C TYR A 37 12.65 -3.36 2.86
N GLU A 38 12.46 -3.66 1.58
CA GLU A 38 11.51 -2.96 0.73
C GLU A 38 10.48 -3.93 0.20
N TYR A 39 9.26 -3.47 0.05
CA TYR A 39 8.20 -4.27 -0.58
C TYR A 39 7.24 -3.40 -1.35
N ALA A 40 6.55 -4.02 -2.30
CA ALA A 40 5.49 -3.36 -3.06
C ALA A 40 4.33 -4.34 -3.23
N ILE A 41 3.13 -3.85 -2.98
CA ILE A 41 1.90 -4.61 -3.13
C ILE A 41 1.09 -3.89 -4.18
N SER A 42 0.87 -4.55 -5.34
CA SER A 42 0.17 -3.95 -6.47
C SER A 42 -1.21 -4.56 -6.62
N VAL A 43 -2.22 -3.71 -6.62
CA VAL A 43 -3.61 -4.12 -6.81
C VAL A 43 -3.97 -3.88 -8.28
N PRO A 44 -4.35 -4.93 -9.03
CA PRO A 44 -4.72 -4.76 -10.43
C PRO A 44 -5.88 -3.79 -10.59
N SER A 45 -5.90 -3.07 -11.70
CA SER A 45 -6.94 -2.05 -11.93
C SER A 45 -8.36 -2.61 -11.84
N VAL A 46 -8.55 -3.86 -12.27
CA VAL A 46 -9.86 -4.52 -12.22
C VAL A 46 -10.36 -4.69 -10.77
N ASP A 47 -9.46 -4.75 -9.81
CA ASP A 47 -9.79 -4.93 -8.39
C ASP A 47 -9.80 -3.63 -7.60
N VAL A 48 -9.38 -2.52 -8.20
CA VAL A 48 -9.34 -1.23 -7.49
C VAL A 48 -10.71 -0.83 -6.92
N PRO A 49 -11.85 -1.06 -7.61
CA PRO A 49 -13.16 -0.76 -7.02
C PRO A 49 -13.43 -1.49 -5.69
N LYS A 50 -12.81 -2.64 -5.47
CA LYS A 50 -12.96 -3.36 -4.19
C LYS A 50 -12.31 -2.60 -3.04
N LEU A 51 -11.21 -1.88 -3.31
CA LEU A 51 -10.57 -1.04 -2.30
C LEU A 51 -11.49 0.11 -1.90
N ALA A 52 -12.04 0.80 -2.89
CA ALA A 52 -12.94 1.92 -2.64
C ALA A 52 -14.17 1.47 -1.86
N ALA A 53 -14.79 0.36 -2.27
CA ALA A 53 -15.97 -0.18 -1.60
C ALA A 53 -15.68 -0.52 -0.12
N ALA A 54 -14.50 -1.06 0.15
CA ALA A 54 -14.11 -1.43 1.51
C ALA A 54 -13.89 -0.21 2.41
N LEU A 55 -13.53 0.92 1.81
CA LEU A 55 -13.22 2.15 2.54
C LEU A 55 -14.40 3.13 2.60
N GLY A 56 -15.59 2.70 2.19
CA GLY A 56 -16.77 3.53 2.28
C GLY A 56 -16.94 4.49 1.11
N ASP A 57 -16.68 3.99 -0.09
CA ASP A 57 -16.74 4.78 -1.31
C ASP A 57 -18.05 5.54 -1.46
N GLU A 58 -17.94 6.85 -1.63
CA GLU A 58 -18.99 7.70 -2.14
C GLU A 58 -18.64 7.90 -3.60
N ALA A 59 -19.34 7.31 -4.48
CA ALA A 59 -19.18 7.17 -5.93
C ALA A 59 -18.08 7.96 -6.68
N ASP A 60 -17.66 9.11 -6.19
CA ASP A 60 -16.68 9.98 -6.88
C ASP A 60 -15.40 10.19 -6.09
N GLU A 61 -15.19 9.42 -5.01
CA GLU A 61 -14.01 9.59 -4.19
C GLU A 61 -12.78 8.99 -4.85
N ASP A 62 -11.65 9.70 -4.74
CA ASP A 62 -10.36 9.19 -5.19
C ASP A 62 -9.91 8.08 -4.24
N VAL A 63 -9.66 6.89 -4.78
CA VAL A 63 -9.24 5.74 -3.98
C VAL A 63 -7.95 6.02 -3.21
N ILE A 64 -7.03 6.80 -3.79
CA ILE A 64 -5.81 7.18 -3.09
C ILE A 64 -6.14 8.00 -1.85
N ALA A 65 -7.05 8.97 -1.97
CA ALA A 65 -7.47 9.78 -0.83
C ALA A 65 -8.13 8.93 0.26
N LEU A 66 -8.93 7.94 -0.12
CA LEU A 66 -9.54 7.01 0.83
C LEU A 66 -8.49 6.19 1.57
N ILE A 67 -7.48 5.71 0.86
CA ILE A 67 -6.38 4.94 1.47
C ILE A 67 -5.59 5.84 2.43
N VAL A 68 -5.30 7.07 2.04
CA VAL A 68 -4.59 8.01 2.90
C VAL A 68 -5.37 8.26 4.18
N ALA A 69 -6.68 8.47 4.07
CA ALA A 69 -7.54 8.72 5.23
C ALA A 69 -7.59 7.53 6.20
N ASN A 70 -7.37 6.32 5.70
CA ASN A 70 -7.40 5.09 6.50
C ASN A 70 -6.02 4.45 6.67
N GLY A 71 -4.96 5.20 6.38
CA GLY A 71 -3.61 4.66 6.31
C GLY A 71 -3.15 3.95 7.58
N GLU A 72 -3.40 4.54 8.75
CA GLU A 72 -2.99 3.93 10.01
C GLU A 72 -3.64 2.57 10.22
N ALA A 73 -4.94 2.48 10.00
CA ALA A 73 -5.66 1.21 10.19
C ALA A 73 -5.17 0.14 9.21
N ILE A 74 -4.89 0.52 7.98
CA ILE A 74 -4.40 -0.40 6.95
C ILE A 74 -3.02 -0.94 7.34
N VAL A 75 -2.11 -0.05 7.74
CA VAL A 75 -0.75 -0.44 8.11
C VAL A 75 -0.74 -1.30 9.36
N ARG A 76 -1.54 -0.96 10.37
CA ARG A 76 -1.62 -1.73 11.61
C ARG A 76 -2.15 -3.15 11.37
N ARG A 77 -3.04 -3.32 10.42
CA ARG A 77 -3.54 -4.63 10.04
C ARG A 77 -2.55 -5.41 9.17
N GLY A 78 -1.68 -4.71 8.43
CA GLY A 78 -0.79 -5.27 7.43
C GLY A 78 -1.41 -5.09 6.06
N GLU A 79 -0.74 -4.36 5.17
CA GLU A 79 -1.28 -3.95 3.88
C GLU A 79 -1.67 -5.17 3.01
N LYS A 80 -0.77 -6.17 2.95
CA LYS A 80 -1.04 -7.36 2.14
C LYS A 80 -2.23 -8.15 2.69
N ALA A 81 -2.27 -8.34 4.01
CA ALA A 81 -3.37 -9.05 4.66
C ALA A 81 -4.70 -8.31 4.44
N TRP A 82 -4.68 -6.98 4.52
CA TRP A 82 -5.87 -6.18 4.29
C TRP A 82 -6.38 -6.37 2.86
N VAL A 83 -5.49 -6.24 1.87
CA VAL A 83 -5.85 -6.40 0.47
C VAL A 83 -6.42 -7.80 0.21
N GLU A 84 -5.76 -8.83 0.74
CA GLU A 84 -6.21 -10.21 0.55
C GLU A 84 -7.57 -10.46 1.21
N SER A 85 -7.85 -9.80 2.32
CA SER A 85 -9.15 -9.94 3.00
C SER A 85 -10.32 -9.43 2.18
N LEU A 86 -10.06 -8.63 1.16
CA LEU A 86 -11.08 -8.09 0.26
C LEU A 86 -11.35 -9.00 -0.94
N GLY A 87 -10.71 -10.17 -0.98
CA GLY A 87 -10.84 -11.09 -2.10
C GLY A 87 -9.97 -10.73 -3.29
N ILE A 88 -8.92 -9.95 -3.06
CA ILE A 88 -7.98 -9.53 -4.09
C ILE A 88 -6.71 -10.36 -3.97
N THR A 89 -6.17 -10.79 -5.13
CA THR A 89 -4.85 -11.42 -5.18
C THR A 89 -3.87 -10.38 -5.71
N PRO A 90 -3.11 -9.71 -4.82
CA PRO A 90 -2.20 -8.67 -5.28
C PRO A 90 -0.92 -9.26 -5.86
N GLU A 91 -0.24 -8.48 -6.69
CA GLU A 91 1.13 -8.76 -7.05
C GLU A 91 2.01 -8.29 -5.88
N PHE A 92 2.95 -9.12 -5.47
CA PHE A 92 3.82 -8.82 -4.33
C PHE A 92 5.27 -8.91 -4.76
N TRP A 93 6.03 -7.87 -4.41
CA TRP A 93 7.47 -7.82 -4.65
C TRP A 93 8.15 -7.41 -3.35
N SER A 94 9.31 -8.01 -3.05
CA SER A 94 10.09 -7.58 -1.90
C SER A 94 11.57 -7.73 -2.17
N ARG A 95 12.35 -6.92 -1.48
CA ARG A 95 13.80 -6.95 -1.53
C ARG A 95 14.35 -6.72 -0.14
N TYR A 96 15.31 -7.53 0.24
CA TYR A 96 15.99 -7.42 1.52
C TYR A 96 17.47 -7.15 1.27
N ASP A 97 18.01 -6.15 1.96
CA ASP A 97 19.42 -5.78 1.88
C ASP A 97 19.96 -5.71 3.29
N ASP A 98 20.98 -6.52 3.59
CA ASP A 98 21.58 -6.60 4.92
C ASP A 98 22.72 -5.60 5.12
N GLY A 99 22.97 -4.74 4.15
CA GLY A 99 23.98 -3.69 4.25
C GLY A 99 25.42 -4.15 4.08
N LEU A 100 25.63 -5.35 3.57
CA LEU A 100 26.97 -5.88 3.30
C LEU A 100 27.42 -5.59 1.89
#